data_fd4b0b1dd09f249392789e58b049dd9e
#
_entry.id   fd4b0b1dd09f249392789e58b049dd9e
#
_cell.length_a   1.000
_cell.length_b   1.000
_cell.length_c   1.000
_cell.angle_alpha   90.00
_cell.angle_beta   90.00
_cell.angle_gamma   90.00
#
_symmetry.space_group_name_H-M   'P 1'
#
loop_
_entity.id
_entity.type
_entity.pdbx_description
1 polymer ?
#
loop_
_entity_poly.entity_id
_entity_poly.type
_entity_poly.pdbx_seq_one_letter_code
_entity_poly.pdbx_strand_id
1 'polypeptide(L)'
;MLETGDLIFVRDETDMGQAIQTSTGNYSHVAIYLDGMIYHASGKFGVVCQEPADFFEPNHLYDIYVYPEMDIHSVKERACKHLGAPYNASFYPDGEGFYCSQYMAEILPIFETIPMKFGDGEQEISDFWREYYRELGLPVPLNQAG
;
A
#
# COMPACT_ATOMS: atom_id res chain seq x y z
N MET A 1 14.48 -15.39 8.32
CA MET A 1 14.66 -15.47 6.86
C MET A 1 13.31 -15.42 6.17
N LEU A 2 13.21 -14.62 5.11
CA LEU A 2 11.95 -14.51 4.36
C LEU A 2 11.67 -15.76 3.54
N GLU A 3 10.40 -16.11 3.45
CA GLU A 3 9.93 -17.21 2.61
C GLU A 3 8.91 -16.68 1.61
N THR A 4 8.85 -17.30 0.43
CA THR A 4 7.91 -16.91 -0.62
C THR A 4 6.48 -16.92 -0.08
N GLY A 5 5.79 -15.80 -0.25
CA GLY A 5 4.44 -15.59 0.27
C GLY A 5 4.39 -14.75 1.53
N ASP A 6 5.53 -14.47 2.16
CA ASP A 6 5.54 -13.61 3.34
C ASP A 6 5.03 -12.20 3.00
N LEU A 7 4.11 -11.71 3.82
CA LEU A 7 3.58 -10.36 3.72
C LEU A 7 4.32 -9.47 4.68
N ILE A 8 4.81 -8.34 4.18
CA ILE A 8 5.63 -7.39 4.95
C ILE A 8 4.80 -6.14 5.18
N PHE A 9 4.46 -5.88 6.44
CA PHE A 9 3.69 -4.71 6.84
C PHE A 9 4.64 -3.70 7.48
N VAL A 10 4.77 -2.53 6.89
CA VAL A 10 5.75 -1.53 7.27
C VAL A 10 5.11 -0.41 8.06
N ARG A 11 5.78 0.02 9.12
CA ARG A 11 5.46 1.24 9.88
C ARG A 11 6.46 2.31 9.50
N ASP A 12 6.01 3.54 9.40
CA ASP A 12 6.82 4.65 8.93
C ASP A 12 6.64 5.85 9.84
N GLU A 13 7.74 6.47 10.23
CA GLU A 13 7.73 7.64 11.11
C GLU A 13 7.69 8.97 10.36
N THR A 14 7.68 8.95 9.03
CA THR A 14 7.52 10.17 8.24
C THR A 14 6.13 10.76 8.41
N ASP A 15 5.95 12.03 8.09
CA ASP A 15 4.63 12.67 8.16
C ASP A 15 3.61 11.95 7.30
N MET A 16 3.98 11.55 6.08
CA MET A 16 3.11 10.78 5.20
C MET A 16 2.78 9.42 5.81
N GLY A 17 3.77 8.70 6.33
CA GLY A 17 3.56 7.40 6.95
C GLY A 17 2.62 7.46 8.13
N GLN A 18 2.79 8.47 9.00
CA GLN A 18 1.92 8.66 10.14
C GLN A 18 0.50 9.03 9.73
N ALA A 19 0.35 9.86 8.70
CA ALA A 19 -0.96 10.22 8.19
C ALA A 19 -1.68 8.99 7.62
N ILE A 20 -0.98 8.14 6.89
CA ILE A 20 -1.55 6.90 6.36
C ILE A 20 -1.96 5.98 7.51
N GLN A 21 -1.11 5.82 8.52
CA GLN A 21 -1.43 4.99 9.70
C GLN A 21 -2.66 5.49 10.44
N THR A 22 -2.80 6.81 10.58
CA THR A 22 -3.99 7.41 11.20
C THR A 22 -5.25 7.10 10.40
N SER A 23 -5.14 7.05 9.06
CA SER A 23 -6.27 6.84 8.17
C SER A 23 -6.60 5.37 7.93
N THR A 24 -5.66 4.45 8.15
CA THR A 24 -5.81 3.05 7.76
C THR A 24 -5.56 2.04 8.89
N GLY A 25 -4.79 2.41 9.92
CA GLY A 25 -4.42 1.51 11.02
C GLY A 25 -2.95 1.60 11.36
N ASN A 26 -2.35 0.49 11.83
CA ASN A 26 -1.00 0.51 12.40
C ASN A 26 0.13 0.55 11.37
N TYR A 27 -0.18 0.35 10.09
CA TYR A 27 0.85 0.23 9.06
C TYR A 27 0.65 1.25 7.96
N SER A 28 1.76 1.71 7.38
CA SER A 28 1.75 2.68 6.29
C SER A 28 1.98 2.06 4.91
N HIS A 29 2.47 0.83 4.87
CA HIS A 29 2.84 0.19 3.62
C HIS A 29 2.77 -1.33 3.76
N VAL A 30 2.49 -2.01 2.65
CA VAL A 30 2.48 -3.47 2.60
C VAL A 30 3.14 -3.95 1.32
N ALA A 31 3.89 -5.05 1.43
CA ALA A 31 4.60 -5.66 0.32
C ALA A 31 4.56 -7.18 0.46
N ILE A 32 4.95 -7.89 -0.59
CA ILE A 32 5.01 -9.35 -0.57
C ILE A 32 6.35 -9.83 -1.11
N TYR A 33 6.89 -10.87 -0.47
CA TYR A 33 8.12 -11.51 -0.90
C TYR A 33 7.78 -12.73 -1.75
N LEU A 34 8.26 -12.72 -2.99
CA LEU A 34 8.03 -13.82 -3.95
C LEU A 34 9.32 -14.15 -4.67
N ASP A 35 9.79 -15.38 -4.50
CA ASP A 35 10.96 -15.92 -5.21
C ASP A 35 12.20 -15.01 -5.17
N GLY A 36 12.53 -14.51 -4.01
CA GLY A 36 13.73 -13.71 -3.81
C GLY A 36 13.58 -12.21 -4.01
N MET A 37 12.41 -11.75 -4.46
CA MET A 37 12.15 -10.33 -4.72
C MET A 37 10.95 -9.85 -3.92
N ILE A 38 10.93 -8.55 -3.63
CA ILE A 38 9.82 -7.91 -2.93
C ILE A 38 9.00 -7.09 -3.92
N TYR A 39 7.71 -7.41 -4.00
CA TYR A 39 6.77 -6.75 -4.90
C TYR A 39 5.89 -5.80 -4.11
N HIS A 40 5.81 -4.56 -4.55
CA HIS A 40 4.97 -3.55 -3.88
C HIS A 40 4.64 -2.38 -4.80
N ALA A 41 3.65 -1.59 -4.40
CA ALA A 41 3.35 -0.33 -5.07
C ALA A 41 4.08 0.79 -4.32
N SER A 42 5.10 1.34 -4.96
CA SER A 42 5.98 2.37 -4.39
C SER A 42 5.51 3.75 -4.80
N GLY A 43 5.43 4.67 -3.85
CA GLY A 43 5.11 6.07 -4.15
C GLY A 43 6.13 6.72 -5.09
N LYS A 44 7.37 6.21 -5.10
CA LYS A 44 8.45 6.76 -5.92
C LYS A 44 8.52 6.10 -7.30
N PHE A 45 8.29 4.78 -7.37
CA PHE A 45 8.54 4.02 -8.60
C PHE A 45 7.29 3.39 -9.23
N GLY A 46 6.14 3.47 -8.57
CA GLY A 46 4.96 2.71 -8.98
C GLY A 46 5.06 1.25 -8.55
N VAL A 47 4.38 0.37 -9.28
CA VAL A 47 4.42 -1.06 -8.98
C VAL A 47 5.73 -1.64 -9.47
N VAL A 48 6.56 -2.12 -8.54
CA VAL A 48 7.90 -2.62 -8.82
C VAL A 48 8.21 -3.87 -8.01
N CYS A 49 9.23 -4.61 -8.46
CA CYS A 49 9.87 -5.61 -7.61
C CYS A 49 11.29 -5.13 -7.29
N GLN A 50 11.70 -5.31 -6.05
CA GLN A 50 13.00 -4.86 -5.56
C GLN A 50 13.71 -6.00 -4.85
N GLU A 51 15.04 -5.95 -4.83
CA GLU A 51 15.79 -6.84 -3.97
C GLU A 51 15.53 -6.50 -2.50
N PRO A 52 15.53 -7.49 -1.60
CA PRO A 52 15.26 -7.22 -0.19
C PRO A 52 16.14 -6.12 0.41
N ALA A 53 17.44 -6.09 0.07
CA ALA A 53 18.32 -5.06 0.60
C ALA A 53 17.86 -3.64 0.24
N ASP A 54 17.38 -3.45 -1.00
CA ASP A 54 16.91 -2.15 -1.45
C ASP A 54 15.59 -1.78 -0.80
N PHE A 55 14.72 -2.75 -0.60
CA PHE A 55 13.43 -2.50 0.06
C PHE A 55 13.60 -2.16 1.54
N PHE A 56 14.43 -2.93 2.25
CA PHE A 56 14.56 -2.77 3.70
C PHE A 56 15.49 -1.63 4.11
N GLU A 57 16.26 -1.06 3.21
CA GLU A 57 17.10 0.09 3.56
C GLU A 57 16.27 1.25 4.12
N PRO A 58 15.20 1.72 3.44
CA PRO A 58 14.34 2.76 4.02
C PRO A 58 13.28 2.23 4.96
N ASN A 59 12.97 0.95 4.94
CA ASN A 59 11.84 0.37 5.66
C ASN A 59 12.32 -0.51 6.81
N HIS A 60 12.67 0.12 7.93
CA HIS A 60 13.29 -0.58 9.07
C HIS A 60 12.31 -1.16 10.08
N LEU A 61 11.11 -0.59 10.18
CA LEU A 61 10.10 -1.00 11.16
C LEU A 61 9.02 -1.78 10.45
N TYR A 62 9.01 -3.09 10.61
CA TYR A 62 8.06 -3.93 9.91
C TYR A 62 7.71 -5.18 10.69
N ASP A 63 6.58 -5.77 10.35
CA ASP A 63 6.13 -7.07 10.85
C ASP A 63 5.86 -7.99 9.67
N ILE A 64 6.09 -9.29 9.86
CA ILE A 64 5.88 -10.30 8.83
C ILE A 64 4.65 -11.12 9.18
N TYR A 65 3.75 -11.31 8.20
CA TYR A 65 2.57 -12.15 8.34
C TYR A 65 2.57 -13.21 7.25
N VAL A 66 2.01 -14.36 7.56
CA VAL A 66 1.95 -15.50 6.66
C VAL A 66 0.50 -15.88 6.40
N TYR A 67 0.16 -16.14 5.14
CA TYR A 67 -1.13 -16.73 4.78
C TYR A 67 -0.87 -18.14 4.22
N PRO A 68 -1.06 -19.19 5.03
CA PRO A 68 -0.61 -20.54 4.65
C PRO A 68 -1.34 -21.17 3.47
N GLU A 69 -2.52 -20.67 3.13
CA GLU A 69 -3.32 -21.21 2.01
C GLU A 69 -3.15 -20.43 0.71
N MET A 70 -2.13 -19.61 0.63
CA MET A 70 -1.88 -18.78 -0.54
C MET A 70 -1.49 -19.63 -1.75
N ASP A 71 -2.15 -19.40 -2.88
CA ASP A 71 -1.74 -19.99 -4.16
C ASP A 71 -0.61 -19.15 -4.75
N ILE A 72 0.62 -19.52 -4.44
CA ILE A 72 1.81 -18.74 -4.78
C ILE A 72 1.92 -18.51 -6.29
N HIS A 73 1.63 -19.52 -7.09
CA HIS A 73 1.75 -19.40 -8.55
C HIS A 73 0.81 -18.31 -9.09
N SER A 74 -0.46 -18.34 -8.68
CA SER A 74 -1.44 -17.35 -9.12
C SER A 74 -1.11 -15.95 -8.59
N VAL A 75 -0.66 -15.86 -7.34
CA VAL A 75 -0.28 -14.58 -6.74
C VAL A 75 0.88 -13.97 -7.51
N LYS A 76 1.91 -14.74 -7.80
CA LYS A 76 3.08 -14.27 -8.54
C LYS A 76 2.71 -13.83 -9.95
N GLU A 77 1.86 -14.59 -10.61
CA GLU A 77 1.39 -14.25 -11.96
C GLU A 77 0.68 -12.89 -11.96
N ARG A 78 -0.22 -12.66 -11.01
CA ARG A 78 -0.91 -11.38 -10.89
C ARG A 78 0.04 -10.25 -10.49
N ALA A 79 0.98 -10.51 -9.58
CA ALA A 79 1.96 -9.51 -9.18
C ALA A 79 2.79 -9.03 -10.36
N CYS A 80 3.26 -9.97 -11.19
CA CYS A 80 4.06 -9.63 -12.37
C CYS A 80 3.25 -8.91 -13.44
N LYS A 81 1.98 -9.25 -13.58
CA LYS A 81 1.09 -8.63 -14.56
C LYS A 81 0.99 -7.12 -14.40
N HIS A 82 1.04 -6.64 -13.17
CA HIS A 82 0.86 -5.23 -12.86
C HIS A 82 2.17 -4.45 -12.69
N LEU A 83 3.31 -5.07 -12.90
CA LEU A 83 4.59 -4.37 -12.84
C LEU A 83 4.61 -3.21 -13.84
N GLY A 84 5.06 -2.06 -13.39
CA GLY A 84 5.11 -0.86 -14.21
C GLY A 84 3.88 0.03 -14.11
N ALA A 85 2.81 -0.41 -13.43
CA ALA A 85 1.65 0.44 -13.21
C ALA A 85 2.02 1.62 -12.32
N PRO A 86 1.38 2.80 -12.51
CA PRO A 86 1.71 3.96 -11.68
C PRO A 86 1.19 3.81 -10.25
N TYR A 87 1.77 4.59 -9.33
CA TYR A 87 1.26 4.68 -7.99
C TYR A 87 -0.01 5.54 -7.97
N ASN A 88 -1.05 5.08 -7.29
CA ASN A 88 -2.28 5.85 -7.16
C ASN A 88 -2.13 6.88 -6.03
N ALA A 89 -1.53 8.02 -6.35
CA ALA A 89 -1.25 9.08 -5.37
C ALA A 89 -2.52 9.78 -4.89
N SER A 90 -3.62 9.66 -5.63
CA SER A 90 -4.89 10.25 -5.20
C SER A 90 -5.55 9.48 -4.06
N PHE A 91 -5.18 8.20 -3.89
CA PHE A 91 -5.82 7.28 -2.96
C PHE A 91 -7.32 7.11 -3.22
N TYR A 92 -7.79 7.51 -4.40
CA TYR A 92 -9.18 7.25 -4.80
C TYR A 92 -9.31 5.79 -5.22
N PRO A 93 -10.39 5.10 -4.85
CA PRO A 93 -10.57 3.70 -5.25
C PRO A 93 -10.56 3.49 -6.76
N ASP A 94 -11.01 4.47 -7.53
CA ASP A 94 -11.05 4.42 -8.99
C ASP A 94 -9.93 5.20 -9.66
N GLY A 95 -8.90 5.61 -8.89
CA GLY A 95 -7.75 6.31 -9.43
C GLY A 95 -6.89 5.40 -10.28
N GLU A 96 -6.10 6.00 -11.18
CA GLU A 96 -5.19 5.24 -12.02
C GLU A 96 -4.07 4.62 -11.20
N GLY A 97 -3.76 3.36 -11.49
CA GLY A 97 -2.69 2.65 -10.80
C GLY A 97 -3.11 2.08 -9.46
N PHE A 98 -2.14 1.86 -8.60
CA PHE A 98 -2.38 1.22 -7.30
C PHE A 98 -1.64 1.95 -6.19
N TYR A 99 -2.30 2.17 -5.06
CA TYR A 99 -1.55 2.36 -3.82
C TYR A 99 -1.29 0.98 -3.17
N CYS A 100 -0.48 0.92 -2.11
CA CYS A 100 0.07 -0.35 -1.64
C CYS A 100 -0.98 -1.41 -1.31
N SER A 101 -2.02 -1.07 -0.57
CA SER A 101 -3.05 -2.04 -0.20
C SER A 101 -3.96 -2.40 -1.38
N GLN A 102 -4.17 -1.49 -2.33
CA GLN A 102 -4.90 -1.82 -3.56
C GLN A 102 -4.16 -2.89 -4.36
N TYR A 103 -2.84 -2.75 -4.47
CA TYR A 103 -2.03 -3.73 -5.19
C TYR A 103 -2.13 -5.11 -4.52
N MET A 104 -2.03 -5.13 -3.18
CA MET A 104 -2.16 -6.40 -2.45
C MET A 104 -3.54 -7.03 -2.64
N ALA A 105 -4.61 -6.22 -2.59
CA ALA A 105 -5.96 -6.73 -2.81
C ALA A 105 -6.15 -7.27 -4.22
N GLU A 106 -5.49 -6.66 -5.21
CA GLU A 106 -5.55 -7.13 -6.59
C GLU A 106 -4.88 -8.48 -6.79
N ILE A 107 -3.75 -8.71 -6.13
CA ILE A 107 -2.99 -9.95 -6.31
C ILE A 107 -3.37 -11.04 -5.31
N LEU A 108 -4.02 -10.68 -4.21
CA LEU A 108 -4.45 -11.60 -3.16
C LEU A 108 -5.96 -11.48 -2.99
N PRO A 109 -6.75 -12.37 -3.60
CA PRO A 109 -8.22 -12.21 -3.57
C PRO A 109 -8.85 -12.41 -2.19
N ILE A 110 -8.06 -12.72 -1.17
CA ILE A 110 -8.52 -12.80 0.21
C ILE A 110 -8.69 -11.45 0.87
N PHE A 111 -8.13 -10.39 0.28
CA PHE A 111 -8.24 -9.03 0.82
C PHE A 111 -9.29 -8.23 0.07
N GLU A 112 -9.98 -7.36 0.82
CA GLU A 112 -10.87 -6.38 0.24
C GLU A 112 -10.22 -5.01 0.35
N THR A 113 -10.39 -4.18 -0.69
CA THR A 113 -9.92 -2.81 -0.63
C THR A 113 -10.92 -1.97 0.15
N ILE A 114 -10.49 -1.46 1.29
CA ILE A 114 -11.30 -0.56 2.10
C ILE A 114 -10.76 0.85 1.89
N PRO A 115 -11.60 1.80 1.44
CA PRO A 115 -11.12 3.16 1.21
C PRO A 115 -10.55 3.79 2.46
N MET A 116 -9.51 4.61 2.29
CA MET A 116 -8.89 5.34 3.39
C MET A 116 -9.86 6.38 3.94
N LYS A 117 -9.77 6.60 5.25
CA LYS A 117 -10.53 7.66 5.93
C LYS A 117 -9.63 8.86 6.15
N PHE A 118 -10.06 10.02 5.68
CA PHE A 118 -9.27 11.25 5.72
C PHE A 118 -9.71 12.21 6.82
N GLY A 119 -10.61 11.76 7.70
CA GLY A 119 -11.10 12.52 8.83
C GLY A 119 -11.69 11.58 9.86
N ASP A 120 -12.30 12.12 10.90
CA ASP A 120 -12.81 11.35 12.04
C ASP A 120 -14.32 11.08 11.95
N GLY A 121 -14.84 10.86 10.81
CA GLY A 121 -16.26 10.51 10.66
C GLY A 121 -17.23 11.68 10.78
N GLU A 122 -16.89 12.72 11.51
CA GLU A 122 -17.63 13.99 11.58
C GLU A 122 -17.03 15.03 10.64
N GLN A 123 -16.15 14.58 9.78
CA GLN A 123 -15.59 15.32 8.67
C GLN A 123 -14.53 16.35 9.03
N GLU A 124 -13.89 16.18 10.16
CA GLU A 124 -12.68 16.92 10.39
C GLU A 124 -11.54 16.23 9.64
N ILE A 125 -11.09 16.87 8.61
CA ILE A 125 -9.98 16.38 7.80
C ILE A 125 -8.70 16.99 8.37
N SER A 126 -7.68 16.17 8.59
CA SER A 126 -6.41 16.68 9.12
C SER A 126 -5.80 17.69 8.15
N ASP A 127 -5.04 18.64 8.70
CA ASP A 127 -4.37 19.65 7.88
C ASP A 127 -3.40 19.02 6.89
N PHE A 128 -2.78 17.90 7.28
CA PHE A 128 -1.87 17.18 6.39
C PHE A 128 -2.58 16.76 5.09
N TRP A 129 -3.77 16.13 5.21
CA TRP A 129 -4.50 15.65 4.03
C TRP A 129 -5.08 16.80 3.21
N ARG A 130 -5.50 17.90 3.86
CA ARG A 130 -5.96 19.08 3.14
C ARG A 130 -4.84 19.64 2.25
N GLU A 131 -3.65 19.77 2.79
CA GLU A 131 -2.50 20.26 2.06
C GLU A 131 -2.08 19.32 0.95
N TYR A 132 -2.09 18.01 1.24
CA TYR A 132 -1.74 16.98 0.28
C TYR A 132 -2.63 17.06 -0.98
N TYR A 133 -3.95 17.09 -0.79
CA TYR A 133 -4.87 17.13 -1.92
C TYR A 133 -4.86 18.49 -2.62
N ARG A 134 -4.61 19.56 -1.88
CA ARG A 134 -4.45 20.88 -2.49
C ARG A 134 -3.27 20.90 -3.47
N GLU A 135 -2.14 20.31 -3.09
CA GLU A 135 -0.97 20.22 -3.97
C GLU A 135 -1.23 19.35 -5.19
N LEU A 136 -2.07 18.32 -5.06
CA LEU A 136 -2.47 17.49 -6.19
C LEU A 136 -3.48 18.17 -7.11
N GLY A 137 -4.13 19.23 -6.64
CA GLY A 137 -5.22 19.87 -7.39
C GLY A 137 -6.51 19.07 -7.40
N LEU A 138 -6.72 18.22 -6.40
CA LEU A 138 -7.89 17.35 -6.30
C LEU A 138 -8.66 17.63 -5.02
N PRO A 139 -9.99 17.40 -5.00
CA PRO A 139 -10.75 17.48 -3.76
C PRO A 139 -10.42 16.33 -2.83
N VAL A 140 -10.46 16.60 -1.52
CA VAL A 140 -10.29 15.54 -0.52
C VAL A 140 -11.49 14.60 -0.60
N PRO A 141 -11.26 13.27 -0.72
CA PRO A 141 -12.37 12.32 -0.76
C PRO A 141 -12.98 12.17 0.64
N LEU A 142 -14.20 12.65 0.80
CA LEU A 142 -14.94 12.52 2.06
C LEU A 142 -15.78 11.26 2.01
N ASN A 143 -15.80 10.51 3.13
CA ASN A 143 -16.71 9.39 3.31
C ASN A 143 -16.70 8.37 2.18
N GLN A 144 -15.53 7.89 1.83
CA GLN A 144 -15.42 6.79 0.89
C GLN A 144 -15.66 5.44 1.59
N ALA A 145 -16.63 5.40 2.46
CA ALA A 145 -17.02 4.14 3.06
C ALA A 145 -17.59 3.26 1.96
N GLY A 146 -16.89 2.22 1.65
CA GLY A 146 -17.33 1.24 0.69
C GLY A 146 -18.53 0.45 1.17
#